data_f659467d7d37ef7deffd5e02604125cb
#
_entry.id   f659467d7d37ef7deffd5e02604125cb
#
_cell.length_a   1.000
_cell.length_b   1.000
_cell.length_c   1.000
_cell.angle_alpha   90.00
_cell.angle_beta   90.00
_cell.angle_gamma   90.00
#
_symmetry.space_group_name_H-M   'P 1'
#
loop_
_entity.id
_entity.type
_entity.pdbx_description
1 polymer ?
#
loop_
_entity_poly.entity_id
_entity_poly.type
_entity_poly.pdbx_seq_one_letter_code
_entity_poly.pdbx_strand_id
1 'polypeptide(L)'
;MSNKIIAMWSGPRNLSTALMRSFASRSDVDNVLDEPFYASYLIKTKKNHPMRNEVISSQLNNIDDVKNLCQLKLDGITYQKHMTQHILDEDLSWTESLCNCFLIRDPKEVVISFKKSWGEGDFIDIGFKQQYDIFNYVLNHINDSPPVIDASNLRKNPKKVLQNLCKVINIDWDESMLSWKSGIQSYDGVWAKHWYKSVLDSTAFEPYKHKELKLNDDEKKIVDQAMPIYESLYKLVI
;
A
#
# COMPACT_ATOMS: atom_id res chain seq x y z
N MET A 1 -21.95 14.23 2.10
CA MET A 1 -20.77 13.46 1.64
C MET A 1 -20.42 12.47 2.75
N SER A 2 -20.12 11.24 2.42
CA SER A 2 -19.82 10.22 3.45
C SER A 2 -18.38 10.39 3.93
N ASN A 3 -18.18 10.64 5.21
CA ASN A 3 -16.85 10.66 5.83
C ASN A 3 -16.30 9.24 5.86
N LYS A 4 -15.47 8.88 4.89
CA LYS A 4 -14.91 7.53 4.75
C LYS A 4 -13.41 7.56 4.85
N ILE A 5 -12.85 6.65 5.63
CA ILE A 5 -11.40 6.45 5.74
C ILE A 5 -11.06 5.14 5.04
N ILE A 6 -10.28 5.20 3.96
CA ILE A 6 -9.85 4.05 3.18
C ILE A 6 -8.41 3.73 3.55
N ALA A 7 -8.19 2.60 4.19
CA ALA A 7 -6.86 2.09 4.50
C ALA A 7 -6.44 1.07 3.44
N MET A 8 -5.46 1.41 2.60
CA MET A 8 -4.92 0.53 1.58
C MET A 8 -3.64 -0.14 2.08
N TRP A 9 -3.74 -1.42 2.38
CA TRP A 9 -2.67 -2.26 2.90
C TRP A 9 -1.87 -2.92 1.78
N SER A 10 -0.56 -2.75 1.79
CA SER A 10 0.33 -3.41 0.82
C SER A 10 1.74 -3.59 1.37
N GLY A 11 2.45 -4.61 0.90
CA GLY A 11 3.90 -4.66 1.02
C GLY A 11 4.59 -3.64 0.10
N PRO A 12 5.90 -3.47 0.22
CA PRO A 12 6.67 -2.61 -0.67
C PRO A 12 6.62 -3.12 -2.12
N ARG A 13 6.77 -2.22 -3.08
CA ARG A 13 6.83 -2.54 -4.53
C ARG A 13 5.53 -3.11 -5.14
N ASN A 14 4.41 -2.95 -4.46
CA ASN A 14 3.09 -3.44 -4.89
C ASN A 14 2.27 -2.43 -5.70
N LEU A 15 2.86 -1.39 -6.28
CA LEU A 15 2.14 -0.34 -7.03
C LEU A 15 1.31 0.63 -6.16
N SER A 16 1.45 0.59 -4.84
CA SER A 16 0.64 1.37 -3.89
C SER A 16 0.73 2.88 -4.07
N THR A 17 1.89 3.41 -4.48
CA THR A 17 2.06 4.85 -4.73
C THR A 17 1.27 5.29 -5.97
N ALA A 18 1.24 4.51 -7.05
CA ALA A 18 0.41 4.81 -8.22
C ALA A 18 -1.09 4.76 -7.87
N LEU A 19 -1.49 3.79 -7.02
CA LEU A 19 -2.86 3.71 -6.53
C LEU A 19 -3.21 4.91 -5.62
N MET A 20 -2.27 5.36 -4.77
CA MET A 20 -2.43 6.60 -3.99
C MET A 20 -2.65 7.82 -4.91
N ARG A 21 -1.88 7.96 -6.00
CA ARG A 21 -2.10 9.00 -7.02
C ARG A 21 -3.50 8.93 -7.63
N SER A 22 -3.93 7.72 -7.97
CA SER A 22 -5.27 7.45 -8.52
C SER A 22 -6.37 7.93 -7.57
N PHE A 23 -6.31 7.57 -6.29
CA PHE A 23 -7.29 8.05 -5.31
C PHE A 23 -7.20 9.56 -5.07
N ALA A 24 -6.00 10.10 -4.96
CA ALA A 24 -5.77 11.54 -4.75
C ALA A 24 -6.22 12.42 -5.93
N SER A 25 -6.51 11.84 -7.10
CA SER A 25 -7.03 12.57 -8.26
C SER A 25 -8.53 12.81 -8.18
N ARG A 26 -9.25 12.15 -7.29
CA ARG A 26 -10.69 12.34 -7.09
C ARG A 26 -10.96 13.68 -6.41
N SER A 27 -12.09 14.30 -6.78
CA SER A 27 -12.50 15.58 -6.19
C SER A 27 -13.09 15.46 -4.78
N ASP A 28 -13.45 14.23 -4.34
CA ASP A 28 -14.01 13.94 -3.02
C ASP A 28 -12.97 13.32 -2.04
N VAL A 29 -11.70 13.22 -2.44
CA VAL A 29 -10.59 12.84 -1.57
C VAL A 29 -9.89 14.10 -1.06
N ASP A 30 -10.22 14.49 0.16
CA ASP A 30 -9.70 15.72 0.76
C ASP A 30 -8.39 15.52 1.51
N ASN A 31 -8.12 14.27 1.93
CA ASN A 31 -6.93 13.96 2.71
C ASN A 31 -6.24 12.69 2.21
N VAL A 32 -4.91 12.73 2.20
CA VAL A 32 -4.05 11.59 1.85
C VAL A 32 -2.97 11.44 2.90
N LEU A 33 -2.87 10.26 3.50
CA LEU A 33 -1.76 9.89 4.40
C LEU A 33 -0.84 8.89 3.70
N ASP A 34 0.39 9.32 3.46
CA ASP A 34 1.42 8.49 2.84
C ASP A 34 2.29 7.85 3.92
N GLU A 35 2.16 6.54 4.10
CA GLU A 35 2.94 5.71 5.04
C GLU A 35 3.03 6.29 6.47
N PRO A 36 1.92 6.54 7.16
CA PRO A 36 1.91 7.28 8.43
C PRO A 36 2.74 6.61 9.55
N PHE A 37 2.97 5.30 9.50
CA PHE A 37 3.76 4.55 10.48
C PHE A 37 5.26 4.48 10.17
N TYR A 38 5.76 5.15 9.12
CA TYR A 38 7.15 4.99 8.72
C TYR A 38 8.15 5.50 9.77
N ALA A 39 7.90 6.67 10.36
CA ALA A 39 8.78 7.22 11.39
C ALA A 39 8.83 6.34 12.66
N SER A 40 7.68 5.87 13.16
CA SER A 40 7.62 4.96 14.30
C SER A 40 8.30 3.63 14.03
N TYR A 41 8.14 3.07 12.82
CA TYR A 41 8.84 1.88 12.36
C TYR A 41 10.37 2.06 12.41
N LEU A 42 10.89 3.17 11.86
CA LEU A 42 12.33 3.44 11.84
C LEU A 42 12.91 3.62 13.24
N ILE A 43 12.17 4.24 14.16
CA ILE A 43 12.60 4.38 15.56
C ILE A 43 12.66 3.01 16.24
N LYS A 44 11.58 2.21 16.12
CA LYS A 44 11.45 0.91 16.79
C LYS A 44 12.45 -0.13 16.28
N THR A 45 12.65 -0.18 14.96
CA THR A 45 13.53 -1.18 14.31
C THR A 45 14.99 -0.76 14.24
N LYS A 46 15.28 0.53 14.37
CA LYS A 46 16.61 1.13 14.17
C LYS A 46 17.20 0.87 12.77
N LYS A 47 16.36 0.46 11.80
CA LYS A 47 16.81 0.24 10.41
C LYS A 47 17.36 1.52 9.80
N ASN A 48 18.48 1.37 9.07
CA ASN A 48 19.14 2.49 8.40
C ASN A 48 18.59 2.66 6.97
N HIS A 49 17.37 3.18 6.86
CA HIS A 49 16.80 3.51 5.57
C HIS A 49 17.32 4.86 5.05
N PRO A 50 17.39 5.05 3.73
CA PRO A 50 17.66 6.36 3.15
C PRO A 50 16.71 7.44 3.72
N MET A 51 17.24 8.62 4.00
CA MET A 51 16.49 9.75 4.59
C MET A 51 15.86 9.45 5.97
N ARG A 52 16.46 8.51 6.73
CA ARG A 52 15.93 8.11 8.04
C ARG A 52 15.63 9.28 8.98
N ASN A 53 16.54 10.21 9.11
CA ASN A 53 16.38 11.33 10.04
C ASN A 53 15.31 12.31 9.56
N GLU A 54 15.26 12.58 8.28
CA GLU A 54 14.23 13.41 7.65
C GLU A 54 12.85 12.79 7.82
N VAL A 55 12.71 11.48 7.63
CA VAL A 55 11.44 10.75 7.86
C VAL A 55 11.01 10.90 9.31
N ILE A 56 11.90 10.62 10.28
CA ILE A 56 11.58 10.70 11.71
C ILE A 56 11.16 12.12 12.12
N SER A 57 11.77 13.16 11.55
CA SER A 57 11.45 14.55 11.88
C SER A 57 10.22 15.09 11.15
N SER A 58 9.74 14.42 10.10
CA SER A 58 8.63 14.90 9.27
C SER A 58 7.25 14.33 9.64
N GLN A 59 7.19 13.31 10.51
CA GLN A 59 5.95 12.62 10.88
C GLN A 59 5.81 12.49 12.39
N LEU A 60 4.56 12.23 12.83
CA LEU A 60 4.31 11.68 14.17
C LEU A 60 5.07 10.34 14.32
N ASN A 61 5.65 10.13 15.47
CA ASN A 61 6.47 8.93 15.73
C ASN A 61 6.04 8.14 16.97
N ASN A 62 5.18 8.70 17.82
CA ASN A 62 4.48 7.96 18.85
C ASN A 62 3.38 7.12 18.19
N ILE A 63 3.31 5.83 18.49
CA ILE A 63 2.42 4.90 17.78
C ILE A 63 0.94 5.18 18.04
N ASP A 64 0.59 5.61 19.25
CA ASP A 64 -0.80 5.92 19.62
C ASP A 64 -1.26 7.22 18.93
N ASP A 65 -0.37 8.22 18.83
CA ASP A 65 -0.67 9.45 18.08
C ASP A 65 -0.88 9.16 16.60
N VAL A 66 -0.10 8.23 16.01
CA VAL A 66 -0.27 7.81 14.61
C VAL A 66 -1.58 7.05 14.42
N LYS A 67 -1.93 6.13 15.34
CA LYS A 67 -3.23 5.43 15.33
C LYS A 67 -4.39 6.44 15.41
N ASN A 68 -4.32 7.40 16.31
CA ASN A 68 -5.32 8.46 16.46
C ASN A 68 -5.45 9.30 15.18
N LEU A 69 -4.33 9.68 14.54
CA LEU A 69 -4.33 10.36 13.25
C LEU A 69 -5.04 9.54 12.17
N CYS A 70 -4.76 8.24 12.10
CA CYS A 70 -5.38 7.34 11.11
C CYS A 70 -6.89 7.16 11.31
N GLN A 71 -7.40 7.35 12.53
CA GLN A 71 -8.84 7.25 12.84
C GLN A 71 -9.57 8.59 12.75
N LEU A 72 -8.85 9.70 12.51
CA LEU A 72 -9.45 11.03 12.49
C LEU A 72 -10.44 11.15 11.34
N LYS A 73 -11.71 11.34 11.70
CA LYS A 73 -12.79 11.57 10.75
C LYS A 73 -12.78 13.03 10.29
N LEU A 74 -12.47 13.21 9.04
CA LEU A 74 -12.52 14.51 8.35
C LEU A 74 -13.66 14.51 7.33
N ASP A 75 -14.00 15.66 6.80
CA ASP A 75 -14.97 15.74 5.70
C ASP A 75 -14.40 15.05 4.46
N GLY A 76 -15.31 14.48 3.63
CA GLY A 76 -14.93 13.77 2.43
C GLY A 76 -14.25 12.40 2.68
N ILE A 77 -13.43 11.99 1.74
CA ILE A 77 -12.67 10.74 1.80
C ILE A 77 -11.25 11.02 2.27
N THR A 78 -10.79 10.25 3.26
CA THR A 78 -9.38 10.17 3.63
C THR A 78 -8.81 8.87 3.04
N TYR A 79 -7.79 8.96 2.18
CA TYR A 79 -7.07 7.81 1.66
C TYR A 79 -5.76 7.63 2.42
N GLN A 80 -5.49 6.42 2.89
CA GLN A 80 -4.28 6.08 3.63
C GLN A 80 -3.51 4.98 2.91
N LYS A 81 -2.26 5.24 2.56
CA LYS A 81 -1.34 4.24 2.04
C LYS A 81 -0.54 3.66 3.19
N HIS A 82 -0.76 2.39 3.49
CA HIS A 82 -0.05 1.68 4.55
C HIS A 82 0.94 0.67 3.97
N MET A 83 2.20 0.73 4.47
CA MET A 83 3.18 -0.33 4.28
C MET A 83 3.04 -1.34 5.41
N THR A 84 2.68 -2.57 5.08
CA THR A 84 2.36 -3.61 6.08
C THR A 84 3.54 -3.93 6.98
N GLN A 85 4.78 -3.89 6.46
CA GLN A 85 5.97 -4.09 7.29
C GLN A 85 6.23 -2.97 8.30
N HIS A 86 5.55 -1.82 8.19
CA HIS A 86 5.65 -0.76 9.20
C HIS A 86 4.78 -1.01 10.43
N ILE A 87 3.84 -1.95 10.34
CA ILE A 87 2.96 -2.30 11.45
C ILE A 87 3.66 -3.36 12.32
N LEU A 88 4.19 -2.91 13.44
CA LEU A 88 4.94 -3.73 14.40
C LEU A 88 4.17 -3.98 15.69
N ASP A 89 2.93 -3.51 15.75
CA ASP A 89 2.03 -3.68 16.88
C ASP A 89 1.07 -4.83 16.59
N GLU A 90 0.79 -5.63 17.60
CA GLU A 90 -0.17 -6.73 17.53
C GLU A 90 -1.62 -6.23 17.70
N ASP A 91 -1.81 -5.08 18.37
CA ASP A 91 -3.13 -4.46 18.50
C ASP A 91 -3.55 -3.75 17.22
N LEU A 92 -4.46 -4.39 16.49
CA LEU A 92 -5.06 -3.90 15.24
C LEU A 92 -6.48 -3.32 15.44
N SER A 93 -6.97 -3.19 16.66
CA SER A 93 -8.35 -2.71 16.96
C SER A 93 -8.62 -1.32 16.40
N TRP A 94 -7.60 -0.47 16.27
CA TRP A 94 -7.72 0.84 15.65
C TRP A 94 -8.16 0.78 14.17
N THR A 95 -7.99 -0.35 13.49
CA THR A 95 -8.40 -0.53 12.09
C THR A 95 -9.90 -0.79 11.93
N GLU A 96 -10.64 -1.03 13.01
CA GLU A 96 -12.08 -1.34 12.99
C GLU A 96 -12.93 -0.19 12.44
N SER A 97 -12.48 1.04 12.60
CA SER A 97 -13.14 2.23 12.08
C SER A 97 -12.84 2.54 10.61
N LEU A 98 -11.97 1.74 9.97
CA LEU A 98 -11.45 1.99 8.62
C LEU A 98 -12.10 1.07 7.59
N CYS A 99 -12.19 1.55 6.35
CA CYS A 99 -12.47 0.72 5.19
C CYS A 99 -11.18 0.05 4.73
N ASN A 100 -10.94 -1.17 5.21
CA ASN A 100 -9.69 -1.90 4.97
C ASN A 100 -9.69 -2.56 3.60
N CYS A 101 -8.73 -2.22 2.75
CA CYS A 101 -8.52 -2.74 1.41
C CYS A 101 -7.09 -3.28 1.26
N PHE A 102 -6.91 -4.29 0.42
CA PHE A 102 -5.62 -4.96 0.27
C PHE A 102 -5.15 -4.93 -1.18
N LEU A 103 -3.90 -4.52 -1.38
CA LEU A 103 -3.24 -4.55 -2.68
C LEU A 103 -2.11 -5.57 -2.65
N ILE A 104 -2.21 -6.60 -3.48
CA ILE A 104 -1.22 -7.67 -3.61
C ILE A 104 -0.51 -7.61 -4.96
N ARG A 105 0.64 -8.27 -5.05
CA ARG A 105 1.39 -8.45 -6.29
C ARG A 105 2.14 -9.76 -6.27
N ASP A 106 2.35 -10.36 -7.44
CA ASP A 106 3.15 -11.59 -7.60
C ASP A 106 4.50 -11.48 -6.86
N PRO A 107 4.81 -12.39 -5.92
CA PRO A 107 6.04 -12.38 -5.13
C PRO A 107 7.30 -12.31 -5.97
N LYS A 108 7.34 -12.95 -7.16
CA LYS A 108 8.48 -12.91 -8.07
C LYS A 108 8.75 -11.47 -8.54
N GLU A 109 7.70 -10.74 -8.91
CA GLU A 109 7.82 -9.34 -9.32
C GLU A 109 8.22 -8.44 -8.16
N VAL A 110 7.68 -8.70 -6.95
CA VAL A 110 8.01 -7.95 -5.74
C VAL A 110 9.47 -8.13 -5.37
N VAL A 111 9.95 -9.36 -5.25
CA VAL A 111 11.33 -9.68 -4.84
C VAL A 111 12.36 -9.06 -5.78
N ILE A 112 12.19 -9.23 -7.09
CA ILE A 112 13.10 -8.62 -8.08
C ILE A 112 13.07 -7.10 -8.00
N SER A 113 11.87 -6.49 -7.90
CA SER A 113 11.75 -5.04 -7.78
C SER A 113 12.32 -4.51 -6.47
N PHE A 114 12.16 -5.24 -5.38
CA PHE A 114 12.68 -4.90 -4.06
C PHE A 114 14.21 -4.92 -4.07
N LYS A 115 14.82 -6.02 -4.47
CA LYS A 115 16.27 -6.16 -4.53
C LYS A 115 16.94 -5.15 -5.45
N LYS A 116 16.31 -4.80 -6.58
CA LYS A 116 16.81 -3.74 -7.46
C LYS A 116 16.86 -2.37 -6.78
N SER A 117 15.97 -2.10 -5.82
CA SER A 117 15.86 -0.80 -5.16
C SER A 117 16.62 -0.74 -3.83
N TRP A 118 16.69 -1.85 -3.10
CA TRP A 118 17.23 -1.96 -1.74
C TRP A 118 18.54 -2.77 -1.66
N GLY A 119 18.84 -3.57 -2.68
CA GLY A 119 19.99 -4.48 -2.69
C GLY A 119 19.68 -5.80 -1.99
N GLU A 120 19.73 -5.82 -0.67
CA GLU A 120 19.44 -7.00 0.16
C GLU A 120 18.10 -6.83 0.88
N GLY A 121 17.49 -7.94 1.27
CA GLY A 121 16.26 -7.99 2.04
C GLY A 121 15.78 -9.43 2.15
N ASP A 122 14.98 -9.70 3.17
CA ASP A 122 14.42 -11.01 3.46
C ASP A 122 12.89 -11.04 3.30
N PHE A 123 12.29 -12.17 3.67
CA PHE A 123 10.84 -12.38 3.61
C PHE A 123 10.06 -11.37 4.47
N ILE A 124 10.61 -10.95 5.61
CA ILE A 124 9.96 -9.99 6.52
C ILE A 124 9.95 -8.59 5.90
N ASP A 125 11.03 -8.21 5.19
CA ASP A 125 11.15 -6.89 4.56
C ASP A 125 10.16 -6.65 3.43
N ILE A 126 9.70 -7.72 2.76
CA ILE A 126 8.70 -7.61 1.68
C ILE A 126 7.24 -7.59 2.17
N GLY A 127 7.01 -7.74 3.48
CA GLY A 127 5.74 -7.45 4.15
C GLY A 127 4.58 -8.42 3.89
N PHE A 128 4.80 -9.58 3.26
CA PHE A 128 3.73 -10.55 2.97
C PHE A 128 3.13 -11.16 4.24
N LYS A 129 3.98 -11.52 5.20
CA LYS A 129 3.50 -12.07 6.47
C LYS A 129 2.62 -11.07 7.20
N GLN A 130 3.10 -9.84 7.37
CA GLN A 130 2.36 -8.78 8.04
C GLN A 130 1.06 -8.45 7.30
N GLN A 131 1.08 -8.45 5.96
CA GLN A 131 -0.14 -8.25 5.17
C GLN A 131 -1.17 -9.36 5.43
N TYR A 132 -0.73 -10.60 5.53
CA TYR A 132 -1.60 -11.74 5.81
C TYR A 132 -2.16 -11.71 7.23
N ASP A 133 -1.35 -11.32 8.21
CA ASP A 133 -1.79 -11.17 9.61
C ASP A 133 -2.87 -10.08 9.73
N ILE A 134 -2.63 -8.91 9.11
CA ILE A 134 -3.62 -7.81 9.08
C ILE A 134 -4.89 -8.24 8.33
N PHE A 135 -4.75 -8.94 7.18
CA PHE A 135 -5.89 -9.45 6.44
C PHE A 135 -6.75 -10.39 7.28
N ASN A 136 -6.14 -11.35 7.97
CA ASN A 136 -6.86 -12.29 8.83
C ASN A 136 -7.53 -11.59 10.01
N TYR A 137 -6.90 -10.58 10.60
CA TYR A 137 -7.54 -9.77 11.63
C TYR A 137 -8.81 -9.09 11.09
N VAL A 138 -8.69 -8.42 9.95
CA VAL A 138 -9.82 -7.74 9.32
C VAL A 138 -10.92 -8.72 8.95
N LEU A 139 -10.58 -9.87 8.36
CA LEU A 139 -11.52 -10.91 7.97
C LEU A 139 -12.30 -11.46 9.17
N ASN A 140 -11.65 -11.66 10.29
CA ASN A 140 -12.26 -12.31 11.45
C ASN A 140 -13.01 -11.35 12.39
N HIS A 141 -12.69 -10.05 12.37
CA HIS A 141 -13.19 -9.09 13.36
C HIS A 141 -13.96 -7.91 12.76
N ILE A 142 -13.77 -7.58 11.48
CA ILE A 142 -14.28 -6.32 10.91
C ILE A 142 -15.18 -6.54 9.70
N ASN A 143 -14.74 -7.31 8.72
CA ASN A 143 -15.41 -7.49 7.45
C ASN A 143 -15.14 -8.90 6.92
N ASP A 144 -16.16 -9.68 6.72
CA ASP A 144 -16.12 -11.06 6.24
C ASP A 144 -15.69 -11.20 4.76
N SER A 145 -15.56 -10.08 4.05
CA SER A 145 -15.11 -10.04 2.65
C SER A 145 -14.30 -8.77 2.37
N PRO A 146 -13.11 -8.59 2.99
CA PRO A 146 -12.29 -7.40 2.74
C PRO A 146 -11.79 -7.40 1.29
N PRO A 147 -11.93 -6.27 0.55
CA PRO A 147 -11.56 -6.22 -0.85
C PRO A 147 -10.05 -6.39 -1.07
N VAL A 148 -9.72 -7.32 -1.96
CA VAL A 148 -8.35 -7.56 -2.43
C VAL A 148 -8.25 -7.20 -3.89
N ILE A 149 -7.24 -6.43 -4.28
CA ILE A 149 -6.89 -6.14 -5.68
C ILE A 149 -5.48 -6.58 -6.00
N ASP A 150 -5.27 -7.06 -7.21
CA ASP A 150 -3.95 -7.48 -7.69
C ASP A 150 -3.34 -6.43 -8.60
N ALA A 151 -2.05 -6.12 -8.40
CA ALA A 151 -1.34 -5.09 -9.15
C ALA A 151 -1.22 -5.38 -10.65
N SER A 152 -1.14 -6.65 -11.05
CA SER A 152 -1.06 -7.03 -12.46
C SER A 152 -2.42 -6.87 -13.13
N ASN A 153 -3.51 -7.25 -12.45
CA ASN A 153 -4.88 -7.03 -12.93
C ASN A 153 -5.20 -5.53 -13.03
N LEU A 154 -4.79 -4.75 -12.03
CA LEU A 154 -4.93 -3.29 -12.05
C LEU A 154 -4.21 -2.67 -13.25
N ARG A 155 -3.01 -3.12 -13.61
CA ARG A 155 -2.26 -2.64 -14.78
C ARG A 155 -2.83 -3.14 -16.11
N LYS A 156 -3.46 -4.32 -16.15
CA LYS A 156 -4.11 -4.87 -17.36
C LYS A 156 -5.40 -4.14 -17.69
N ASN A 157 -6.20 -3.81 -16.69
CA ASN A 157 -7.48 -3.12 -16.87
C ASN A 157 -7.80 -2.18 -15.69
N PRO A 158 -7.13 -1.01 -15.61
CA PRO A 158 -7.28 -0.09 -14.48
C PRO A 158 -8.74 0.31 -14.25
N LYS A 159 -9.46 0.67 -15.32
CA LYS A 159 -10.86 1.12 -15.22
C LYS A 159 -11.74 0.07 -14.56
N LYS A 160 -11.71 -1.17 -15.04
CA LYS A 160 -12.54 -2.26 -14.51
C LYS A 160 -12.22 -2.55 -13.04
N VAL A 161 -10.93 -2.67 -12.70
CA VAL A 161 -10.52 -2.99 -11.33
C VAL A 161 -10.90 -1.88 -10.36
N LEU A 162 -10.69 -0.61 -10.73
CA LEU A 162 -11.05 0.53 -9.88
C LEU A 162 -12.57 0.70 -9.76
N GLN A 163 -13.33 0.47 -10.84
CA GLN A 163 -14.80 0.47 -10.76
C GLN A 163 -15.33 -0.62 -9.82
N ASN A 164 -14.77 -1.82 -9.88
CA ASN A 164 -15.12 -2.89 -8.95
C ASN A 164 -14.77 -2.51 -7.50
N LEU A 165 -13.57 -1.97 -7.28
CA LEU A 165 -13.16 -1.52 -5.95
C LEU A 165 -14.11 -0.44 -5.41
N CYS A 166 -14.41 0.62 -6.19
CA CYS A 166 -15.34 1.67 -5.80
C CYS A 166 -16.71 1.10 -5.41
N LYS A 167 -17.23 0.15 -6.21
CA LYS A 167 -18.51 -0.52 -5.93
C LYS A 167 -18.45 -1.29 -4.61
N VAL A 168 -17.42 -2.09 -4.37
CA VAL A 168 -17.28 -2.91 -3.15
C VAL A 168 -17.14 -2.04 -1.91
N ILE A 169 -16.37 -0.95 -1.99
CA ILE A 169 -16.20 -0.03 -0.86
C ILE A 169 -17.29 1.05 -0.78
N ASN A 170 -18.33 0.97 -1.62
CA ASN A 170 -19.48 1.88 -1.64
C ASN A 170 -19.07 3.37 -1.73
N ILE A 171 -18.37 3.70 -2.80
CA ILE A 171 -18.10 5.07 -3.26
C ILE A 171 -18.42 5.17 -4.75
N ASP A 172 -18.77 6.37 -5.23
CA ASP A 172 -19.04 6.57 -6.63
C ASP A 172 -17.77 6.41 -7.48
N TRP A 173 -17.95 5.91 -8.71
CA TRP A 173 -16.88 5.87 -9.68
C TRP A 173 -16.50 7.29 -10.12
N ASP A 174 -15.20 7.57 -10.17
CA ASP A 174 -14.66 8.83 -10.70
C ASP A 174 -13.60 8.52 -11.78
N GLU A 175 -13.83 8.99 -13.00
CA GLU A 175 -12.93 8.78 -14.14
C GLU A 175 -11.54 9.41 -13.91
N SER A 176 -11.43 10.44 -13.07
CA SER A 176 -10.16 11.07 -12.69
C SER A 176 -9.15 10.09 -12.08
N MET A 177 -9.63 8.97 -11.51
CA MET A 177 -8.77 7.92 -10.96
C MET A 177 -7.85 7.25 -12.00
N LEU A 178 -8.10 7.44 -13.30
CA LEU A 178 -7.28 6.85 -14.36
C LEU A 178 -6.03 7.63 -14.71
N SER A 179 -5.90 8.87 -14.22
CA SER A 179 -4.76 9.72 -14.49
C SER A 179 -4.44 10.66 -13.33
N TRP A 180 -3.22 11.15 -13.28
CA TRP A 180 -2.75 12.08 -12.24
C TRP A 180 -1.66 13.02 -12.77
N LYS A 181 -1.36 14.06 -12.00
CA LYS A 181 -0.26 14.98 -12.30
C LYS A 181 1.08 14.32 -12.00
N SER A 182 2.05 14.43 -12.91
CA SER A 182 3.44 14.03 -12.65
C SER A 182 4.10 14.92 -11.59
N GLY A 183 5.24 14.50 -11.10
CA GLY A 183 6.03 15.23 -10.12
C GLY A 183 5.60 14.98 -8.66
N ILE A 184 6.27 15.70 -7.77
CA ILE A 184 6.02 15.64 -6.32
C ILE A 184 4.67 16.32 -6.01
N GLN A 185 3.90 15.69 -5.13
CA GLN A 185 2.62 16.21 -4.66
C GLN A 185 2.73 16.64 -3.17
N SER A 186 1.84 17.50 -2.72
CA SER A 186 1.86 18.03 -1.35
C SER A 186 1.67 16.98 -0.26
N TYR A 187 1.04 15.86 -0.59
CA TYR A 187 0.80 14.73 0.32
C TYR A 187 1.91 13.66 0.29
N ASP A 188 2.93 13.81 -0.55
CA ASP A 188 4.04 12.88 -0.57
C ASP A 188 4.91 13.03 0.67
N GLY A 189 5.30 11.90 1.25
CA GLY A 189 6.32 11.89 2.29
C GLY A 189 7.68 12.36 1.75
N VAL A 190 8.53 12.85 2.65
CA VAL A 190 9.87 13.37 2.30
C VAL A 190 10.74 12.36 1.54
N TRP A 191 10.46 11.06 1.71
CA TRP A 191 11.14 9.95 1.03
C TRP A 191 10.78 9.80 -0.45
N ALA A 192 9.76 10.53 -0.95
CA ALA A 192 9.32 10.43 -2.33
C ALA A 192 10.45 10.66 -3.35
N LYS A 193 11.34 11.60 -3.06
CA LYS A 193 12.53 11.89 -3.88
C LYS A 193 13.41 10.66 -4.11
N HIS A 194 13.44 9.76 -3.15
CA HIS A 194 14.26 8.54 -3.20
C HIS A 194 13.49 7.36 -3.80
N TRP A 195 12.24 7.12 -3.34
CA TRP A 195 11.52 5.89 -3.63
C TRP A 195 10.53 5.96 -4.79
N TYR A 196 10.03 7.16 -5.15
CA TYR A 196 8.90 7.30 -6.08
C TYR A 196 9.31 7.65 -7.51
N LYS A 197 10.58 7.50 -7.87
CA LYS A 197 11.12 7.91 -9.18
C LYS A 197 10.20 7.55 -10.37
N SER A 198 9.78 6.28 -10.47
CA SER A 198 8.92 5.84 -11.57
C SER A 198 7.51 6.45 -11.55
N VAL A 199 6.98 6.76 -10.36
CA VAL A 199 5.67 7.39 -10.22
C VAL A 199 5.74 8.88 -10.47
N LEU A 200 6.83 9.54 -10.07
CA LEU A 200 7.04 10.96 -10.33
C LEU A 200 7.04 11.28 -11.82
N ASP A 201 7.54 10.36 -12.66
CA ASP A 201 7.60 10.50 -14.11
C ASP A 201 6.30 10.02 -14.80
N SER A 202 5.33 9.47 -14.06
CA SER A 202 4.10 8.90 -14.61
C SER A 202 2.91 9.82 -14.47
N THR A 203 1.91 9.62 -15.35
CA THR A 203 0.60 10.29 -15.31
C THR A 203 -0.58 9.32 -15.31
N ALA A 204 -0.31 8.01 -15.39
CA ALA A 204 -1.30 6.94 -15.42
C ALA A 204 -0.65 5.60 -15.01
N PHE A 205 -1.47 4.56 -14.81
CA PHE A 205 -0.95 3.21 -14.63
C PHE A 205 -0.22 2.74 -15.88
N GLU A 206 1.05 2.36 -15.74
CA GLU A 206 1.78 1.74 -16.85
C GLU A 206 1.12 0.42 -17.26
N PRO A 207 0.89 0.17 -18.54
CA PRO A 207 0.35 -1.10 -19.02
C PRO A 207 1.18 -2.29 -18.53
N TYR A 208 0.50 -3.35 -18.17
CA TYR A 208 1.17 -4.59 -17.78
C TYR A 208 1.97 -5.16 -18.95
N LYS A 209 3.24 -5.44 -18.69
CA LYS A 209 4.11 -6.15 -19.64
C LYS A 209 4.60 -7.41 -18.95
N HIS A 210 4.27 -8.55 -19.53
CA HIS A 210 4.83 -9.81 -19.06
C HIS A 210 6.35 -9.78 -19.23
N LYS A 211 7.07 -10.16 -18.17
CA LYS A 211 8.53 -10.27 -18.20
C LYS A 211 8.92 -11.67 -17.74
N GLU A 212 9.83 -12.28 -18.46
CA GLU A 212 10.49 -13.47 -17.96
C GLU A 212 11.40 -13.06 -16.79
N LEU A 213 11.11 -13.56 -15.61
CA LEU A 213 11.82 -13.23 -14.39
C LEU A 213 12.76 -14.36 -14.01
N LYS A 214 14.05 -14.08 -13.97
CA LYS A 214 15.08 -15.02 -13.52
C LYS A 214 15.41 -14.73 -12.06
N LEU A 215 15.20 -15.72 -11.20
CA LEU A 215 15.48 -15.67 -9.77
C LEU A 215 16.76 -16.44 -9.48
N ASN A 216 17.61 -15.90 -8.64
CA ASN A 216 18.69 -16.67 -8.01
C ASN A 216 18.13 -17.52 -6.84
N ASP A 217 18.97 -18.33 -6.20
CA ASP A 217 18.50 -19.29 -5.19
C ASP A 217 17.99 -18.61 -3.90
N ASP A 218 18.55 -17.47 -3.52
CA ASP A 218 18.07 -16.72 -2.34
C ASP A 218 16.75 -16.01 -2.64
N GLU A 219 16.58 -15.48 -3.84
CA GLU A 219 15.32 -14.91 -4.30
C GLU A 219 14.20 -15.97 -4.37
N LYS A 220 14.52 -17.19 -4.85
CA LYS A 220 13.59 -18.31 -4.85
C LYS A 220 13.11 -18.65 -3.45
N LYS A 221 14.00 -18.74 -2.46
CA LYS A 221 13.62 -18.99 -1.05
C LYS A 221 12.61 -17.99 -0.52
N ILE A 222 12.80 -16.70 -0.82
CA ILE A 222 11.87 -15.65 -0.40
C ILE A 222 10.52 -15.79 -1.13
N VAL A 223 10.55 -16.06 -2.44
CA VAL A 223 9.35 -16.27 -3.24
C VAL A 223 8.58 -17.49 -2.74
N ASP A 224 9.25 -18.61 -2.44
CA ASP A 224 8.61 -19.84 -1.96
C ASP A 224 7.89 -19.63 -0.62
N GLN A 225 8.40 -18.76 0.25
CA GLN A 225 7.72 -18.39 1.50
C GLN A 225 6.52 -17.46 1.26
N ALA A 226 6.60 -16.55 0.30
CA ALA A 226 5.55 -15.57 0.02
C ALA A 226 4.42 -16.10 -0.87
N MET A 227 4.71 -17.07 -1.76
CA MET A 227 3.77 -17.56 -2.75
C MET A 227 2.49 -18.16 -2.15
N PRO A 228 2.53 -19.01 -1.11
CA PRO A 228 1.29 -19.54 -0.50
C PRO A 228 0.37 -18.43 0.03
N ILE A 229 0.95 -17.36 0.60
CA ILE A 229 0.20 -16.20 1.08
C ILE A 229 -0.45 -15.48 -0.10
N TYR A 230 0.34 -15.18 -1.13
CA TYR A 230 -0.18 -14.52 -2.33
C TYR A 230 -1.31 -15.33 -2.97
N GLU A 231 -1.13 -16.63 -3.17
CA GLU A 231 -2.15 -17.51 -3.78
C GLU A 231 -3.44 -17.58 -2.96
N SER A 232 -3.34 -17.54 -1.63
CA SER A 232 -4.51 -17.51 -0.76
C SER A 232 -5.30 -16.21 -0.91
N LEU A 233 -4.62 -15.06 -0.94
CA LEU A 233 -5.24 -13.76 -1.13
C LEU A 233 -5.72 -13.55 -2.59
N TYR A 234 -5.01 -14.10 -3.57
CA TYR A 234 -5.36 -13.97 -4.98
C TYR A 234 -6.72 -14.63 -5.32
N LYS A 235 -7.12 -15.67 -4.59
CA LYS A 235 -8.44 -16.30 -4.73
C LYS A 235 -9.59 -15.36 -4.35
N LEU A 236 -9.30 -14.30 -3.60
CA LEU A 236 -10.26 -13.31 -3.10
C LEU A 236 -10.23 -12.01 -3.91
N VAL A 237 -9.46 -11.93 -4.99
CA VAL A 237 -9.35 -10.75 -5.85
C VAL A 237 -10.69 -10.44 -6.52
N ILE A 238 -11.15 -9.19 -6.37
CA ILE A 238 -12.42 -8.65 -6.88
C ILE A 238 -12.37 -8.22 -8.35
#